data_b4e0cbbd500a6c785b5f7529cb45eaf1
#
_entry.id   b4e0cbbd500a6c785b5f7529cb45eaf1
#
_cell.length_a   1.000
_cell.length_b   1.000
_cell.length_c   1.000
_cell.angle_alpha   90.00
_cell.angle_beta   90.00
_cell.angle_gamma   90.00
#
_symmetry.space_group_name_H-M   'P 1'
#
loop_
_entity.id
_entity.type
_entity.pdbx_description
1 polymer ?
#
loop_
_entity_poly.entity_id
_entity_poly.type
_entity_poly.pdbx_seq_one_letter_code
_entity_poly.pdbx_strand_id
1 'polypeptide(L)'
;MTAIVGYTDGHTMVLGADSAAVTDRLLIVCEPHKVFTSGAGLVGVSGGLRIGQLIRFQGAPLELGDDGPVPSLLRWIQALRVGLGPAGVLRTKDGIEELADSRMLVGLAGRWFEIDSEWQIVEPASPYWAIGSGQLIALGALHAMASWMAPRHPRAKVTAALHAAAMYDPGVRAPFEFVERPVP
;
A
#
# COMPACT_ATOMS: atom_id res chain seq x y z
N MET A 1 3.19 12.52 -3.56
CA MET A 1 2.17 12.65 -2.51
C MET A 1 1.13 11.58 -2.76
N THR A 2 0.61 10.95 -1.73
CA THR A 2 -0.26 9.76 -1.85
C THR A 2 -0.83 9.44 -0.47
N ALA A 3 -2.01 8.83 -0.41
CA ALA A 3 -2.52 8.11 0.74
C ALA A 3 -2.94 6.71 0.29
N ILE A 4 -2.35 5.68 0.88
CA ILE A 4 -2.75 4.29 0.72
C ILE A 4 -3.10 3.78 2.10
N VAL A 5 -4.28 3.20 2.24
CA VAL A 5 -4.89 2.86 3.53
C VAL A 5 -5.42 1.44 3.48
N GLY A 6 -4.98 0.61 4.41
CA GLY A 6 -5.44 -0.76 4.61
C GLY A 6 -6.22 -0.93 5.91
N TYR A 7 -7.29 -1.72 5.91
CA TYR A 7 -8.05 -2.13 7.08
C TYR A 7 -8.53 -3.58 6.93
N THR A 8 -8.53 -4.33 8.04
CA THR A 8 -9.16 -5.64 8.12
C THR A 8 -10.05 -5.73 9.36
N ASP A 9 -11.17 -6.43 9.24
CA ASP A 9 -12.04 -6.79 10.38
C ASP A 9 -11.88 -8.27 10.79
N GLY A 10 -10.88 -8.95 10.23
CA GLY A 10 -10.64 -10.37 10.41
C GLY A 10 -11.39 -11.27 9.43
N HIS A 11 -12.34 -10.74 8.67
CA HIS A 11 -13.10 -11.45 7.63
C HIS A 11 -12.82 -10.92 6.23
N THR A 12 -12.63 -9.60 6.12
CA THR A 12 -12.38 -8.91 4.86
C THR A 12 -11.22 -7.94 5.02
N MET A 13 -10.30 -7.98 4.07
CA MET A 13 -9.25 -6.99 3.90
C MET A 13 -9.67 -6.00 2.83
N VAL A 14 -9.50 -4.71 3.09
CA VAL A 14 -9.74 -3.63 2.13
C VAL A 14 -8.51 -2.75 2.07
N LEU A 15 -8.00 -2.53 0.88
CA LEU A 15 -6.92 -1.60 0.59
C LEU A 15 -7.47 -0.50 -0.34
N GLY A 16 -7.33 0.74 0.06
CA GLY A 16 -7.78 1.89 -0.73
C GLY A 16 -6.65 2.89 -0.97
N ALA A 17 -6.76 3.64 -2.06
CA ALA A 17 -5.83 4.71 -2.41
C ALA A 17 -6.53 5.93 -3.01
N ASP A 18 -5.86 7.05 -2.95
CA ASP A 18 -6.19 8.26 -3.68
C ASP A 18 -5.71 8.18 -5.14
N SER A 19 -6.21 9.07 -6.01
CA SER A 19 -5.89 9.10 -7.44
C SER A 19 -5.01 10.27 -7.89
N ALA A 20 -4.46 11.06 -6.95
CA ALA A 20 -3.61 12.18 -7.32
C ALA A 20 -2.23 11.73 -7.84
N ALA A 21 -1.81 12.31 -8.96
CA ALA A 21 -0.42 12.35 -9.38
C ALA A 21 0.04 13.81 -9.43
N VAL A 22 1.20 14.10 -8.87
CA VAL A 22 1.77 15.44 -8.86
C VAL A 22 3.06 15.44 -9.65
N THR A 23 3.11 16.29 -10.66
CA THR A 23 4.32 16.53 -11.46
C THR A 23 4.61 18.04 -11.44
N ASP A 24 5.76 18.42 -10.91
CA ASP A 24 6.15 19.82 -10.75
C ASP A 24 5.06 20.68 -10.12
N ARG A 25 4.30 21.43 -10.95
CA ARG A 25 3.23 22.34 -10.54
C ARG A 25 1.82 21.83 -10.87
N LEU A 26 1.72 20.65 -11.49
CA LEU A 26 0.46 20.13 -11.96
C LEU A 26 0.00 18.97 -11.07
N LEU A 27 -1.22 19.08 -10.57
CA LEU A 27 -1.93 17.97 -9.95
C LEU A 27 -2.83 17.34 -11.01
N ILE A 28 -2.58 16.08 -11.28
CA ILE A 28 -3.37 15.28 -12.22
C ILE A 28 -4.18 14.28 -11.39
N VAL A 29 -5.47 14.22 -11.66
CA VAL A 29 -6.30 13.09 -11.23
C VAL A 29 -6.20 12.06 -12.35
N CYS A 30 -5.44 11.01 -12.11
CA CYS A 30 -5.31 9.93 -13.08
C CYS A 30 -6.19 8.75 -12.68
N GLU A 31 -6.52 7.91 -13.66
CA GLU A 31 -7.12 6.62 -13.35
C GLU A 31 -6.14 5.85 -12.47
N PRO A 32 -6.58 5.50 -11.30
CA PRO A 32 -5.71 5.04 -10.27
C PRO A 32 -5.22 3.63 -10.56
N HIS A 33 -3.97 3.44 -10.24
CA HIS A 33 -3.38 2.12 -10.23
C HIS A 33 -2.36 2.01 -9.09
N LYS A 34 -2.66 2.73 -7.98
CA LYS A 34 -1.81 2.69 -6.78
C LYS A 34 -2.06 1.44 -5.95
N VAL A 35 -3.25 0.83 -6.11
CA VAL A 35 -3.65 -0.41 -5.41
C VAL A 35 -4.12 -1.45 -6.41
N PHE A 36 -3.73 -2.72 -6.18
CA PHE A 36 -4.08 -3.84 -7.04
C PHE A 36 -3.96 -5.17 -6.29
N THR A 37 -4.51 -6.23 -6.85
CA THR A 37 -4.28 -7.60 -6.38
C THR A 37 -3.05 -8.19 -7.03
N SER A 38 -2.24 -8.93 -6.27
CA SER A 38 -1.12 -9.72 -6.80
C SER A 38 -1.15 -11.09 -6.13
N GLY A 39 -1.51 -12.10 -6.89
CA GLY A 39 -1.64 -13.47 -6.36
C GLY A 39 -2.53 -13.55 -5.13
N ALA A 40 -1.97 -13.97 -4.00
CA ALA A 40 -2.65 -14.08 -2.72
C ALA A 40 -2.77 -12.75 -1.96
N GLY A 41 -2.12 -11.67 -2.41
CA GLY A 41 -2.02 -10.41 -1.69
C GLY A 41 -2.81 -9.26 -2.29
N LEU A 42 -3.05 -8.24 -1.47
CA LEU A 42 -3.40 -6.88 -1.86
C LEU A 42 -2.13 -6.03 -1.79
N VAL A 43 -1.84 -5.25 -2.82
CA VAL A 43 -0.61 -4.45 -2.90
C VAL A 43 -0.95 -3.00 -3.21
N GLY A 44 -0.41 -2.09 -2.43
CA GLY A 44 -0.43 -0.65 -2.66
C GLY A 44 0.98 -0.09 -2.75
N VAL A 45 1.25 0.80 -3.71
CA VAL A 45 2.58 1.38 -3.93
C VAL A 45 2.51 2.89 -3.84
N SER A 46 3.26 3.46 -2.89
CA SER A 46 3.47 4.89 -2.70
C SER A 46 4.85 5.27 -3.21
N GLY A 47 4.98 6.42 -3.88
CA GLY A 47 6.21 6.89 -4.49
C GLY A 47 6.09 7.05 -6.00
N GLY A 48 7.02 6.48 -6.76
CA GLY A 48 7.03 6.58 -8.22
C GLY A 48 5.92 5.74 -8.88
N LEU A 49 5.04 6.36 -9.67
CA LEU A 49 4.00 5.64 -10.42
C LEU A 49 4.56 4.52 -11.30
N ARG A 50 5.72 4.75 -11.92
CA ARG A 50 6.41 3.74 -12.74
C ARG A 50 6.70 2.46 -11.96
N ILE A 51 7.08 2.58 -10.69
CA ILE A 51 7.37 1.41 -9.84
C ILE A 51 6.11 0.59 -9.61
N GLY A 52 5.00 1.25 -9.26
CA GLY A 52 3.70 0.58 -9.11
C GLY A 52 3.25 -0.13 -10.39
N GLN A 53 3.44 0.49 -11.55
CA GLN A 53 3.13 -0.11 -12.85
C GLN A 53 4.00 -1.34 -13.13
N LEU A 54 5.31 -1.26 -12.88
CA LEU A 54 6.22 -2.39 -13.08
C LEU A 54 5.87 -3.56 -12.16
N ILE A 55 5.62 -3.31 -10.88
CA ILE A 55 5.21 -4.36 -9.93
C ILE A 55 3.89 -5.00 -10.37
N ARG A 56 2.90 -4.19 -10.77
CA ARG A 56 1.59 -4.66 -11.17
C ARG A 56 1.61 -5.51 -12.44
N PHE A 57 2.33 -5.10 -13.47
CA PHE A 57 2.25 -5.70 -14.81
C PHE A 57 3.41 -6.63 -15.15
N GLN A 58 4.54 -6.54 -14.46
CA GLN A 58 5.73 -7.33 -14.71
C GLN A 58 6.24 -8.07 -13.46
N GLY A 59 5.75 -7.71 -12.27
CA GLY A 59 6.13 -8.37 -11.03
C GLY A 59 5.60 -9.80 -10.94
N ALA A 60 6.35 -10.67 -10.26
CA ALA A 60 5.87 -12.00 -9.93
C ALA A 60 4.63 -11.92 -9.03
N PRO A 61 3.67 -12.83 -9.16
CA PRO A 61 2.55 -12.89 -8.23
C PRO A 61 3.02 -13.22 -6.81
N LEU A 62 2.36 -12.61 -5.80
CA LEU A 62 2.62 -12.92 -4.41
C LEU A 62 1.91 -14.23 -4.03
N GLU A 63 2.67 -15.26 -3.74
CA GLU A 63 2.15 -16.55 -3.31
C GLU A 63 2.30 -16.71 -1.80
N LEU A 64 1.27 -17.27 -1.15
CA LEU A 64 1.31 -17.61 0.26
C LEU A 64 1.74 -19.09 0.39
N GLY A 65 2.91 -19.31 0.97
CA GLY A 65 3.41 -20.65 1.28
C GLY A 65 2.96 -21.14 2.66
N ASP A 66 3.15 -22.42 2.90
CA ASP A 66 2.80 -23.09 4.18
C ASP A 66 3.62 -22.58 5.37
N ASP A 67 4.77 -21.96 5.11
CA ASP A 67 5.66 -21.34 6.10
C ASP A 67 5.21 -19.94 6.54
N GLY A 68 4.09 -19.44 6.01
CA GLY A 68 3.42 -18.25 6.45
C GLY A 68 3.80 -16.97 5.68
N PRO A 69 3.21 -15.82 6.09
CA PRO A 69 3.26 -14.60 5.28
C PRO A 69 4.65 -13.94 5.20
N VAL A 70 5.44 -13.92 6.28
CA VAL A 70 6.73 -13.23 6.26
C VAL A 70 7.76 -13.94 5.35
N PRO A 71 7.95 -15.28 5.43
CA PRO A 71 8.79 -15.98 4.46
C PRO A 71 8.29 -15.84 3.01
N SER A 72 6.97 -15.84 2.81
CA SER A 72 6.36 -15.62 1.49
C SER A 72 6.70 -14.24 0.92
N LEU A 73 6.62 -13.19 1.75
CA LEU A 73 7.01 -11.84 1.39
C LEU A 73 8.49 -11.72 1.06
N LEU A 74 9.35 -12.37 1.81
CA LEU A 74 10.79 -12.38 1.53
C LEU A 74 11.11 -13.00 0.15
N ARG A 75 10.47 -14.12 -0.20
CA ARG A 75 10.60 -14.72 -1.53
C ARG A 75 10.07 -13.80 -2.63
N TRP A 76 8.93 -13.19 -2.40
CA TRP A 76 8.33 -12.24 -3.34
C TRP A 76 9.20 -11.00 -3.55
N ILE A 77 9.76 -10.42 -2.48
CA ILE A 77 10.72 -9.31 -2.54
C ILE A 77 11.94 -9.69 -3.39
N GLN A 78 12.51 -10.88 -3.18
CA GLN A 78 13.63 -11.34 -3.99
C GLN A 78 13.28 -11.45 -5.48
N ALA A 79 12.10 -11.98 -5.80
CA ALA A 79 11.63 -12.05 -7.17
C ALA A 79 11.41 -10.65 -7.79
N LEU A 80 10.86 -9.70 -7.02
CA LEU A 80 10.70 -8.31 -7.44
C LEU A 80 12.06 -7.65 -7.71
N ARG A 81 13.04 -7.81 -6.83
CA ARG A 81 14.39 -7.23 -7.01
C ARG A 81 15.03 -7.71 -8.31
N VAL A 82 14.94 -9.02 -8.59
CA VAL A 82 15.44 -9.58 -9.85
C VAL A 82 14.69 -9.01 -11.05
N GLY A 83 13.37 -8.91 -11.00
CA GLY A 83 12.55 -8.41 -12.09
C GLY A 83 12.69 -6.90 -12.34
N LEU A 84 12.86 -6.11 -11.27
CA LEU A 84 12.94 -4.65 -11.35
C LEU A 84 14.35 -4.13 -11.66
N GLY A 85 15.40 -4.90 -11.40
CA GLY A 85 16.78 -4.52 -11.67
C GLY A 85 17.02 -3.99 -13.10
N PRO A 86 16.63 -4.73 -14.14
CA PRO A 86 16.80 -4.28 -15.54
C PRO A 86 16.01 -3.02 -15.90
N ALA A 87 14.96 -2.71 -15.15
CA ALA A 87 14.14 -1.52 -15.40
C ALA A 87 14.77 -0.22 -14.87
N GLY A 88 15.90 -0.31 -14.14
CA GLY A 88 16.62 0.86 -13.63
C GLY A 88 15.86 1.66 -12.57
N VAL A 89 15.00 1.00 -11.81
CA VAL A 89 14.24 1.62 -10.70
C VAL A 89 14.82 1.30 -9.33
N LEU A 90 15.84 0.45 -9.29
CA LEU A 90 16.63 0.20 -8.09
C LEU A 90 17.81 1.16 -8.04
N ARG A 91 18.10 1.66 -6.85
CA ARG A 91 19.23 2.55 -6.59
C ARG A 91 20.10 1.93 -5.51
N THR A 92 21.39 2.25 -5.51
CA THR A 92 22.29 1.93 -4.39
C THR A 92 22.64 3.21 -3.68
N LYS A 93 22.33 3.29 -2.40
CA LYS A 93 22.69 4.39 -1.53
C LYS A 93 23.41 3.83 -0.31
N ASP A 94 24.57 4.37 -0.02
CA ASP A 94 25.44 3.94 1.08
C ASP A 94 25.73 2.42 1.10
N GLY A 95 25.76 1.79 -0.08
CA GLY A 95 25.96 0.35 -0.24
C GLY A 95 24.69 -0.51 -0.10
N ILE A 96 23.55 0.12 0.19
CA ILE A 96 22.24 -0.55 0.32
C ILE A 96 21.44 -0.35 -0.97
N GLU A 97 20.89 -1.43 -1.50
CA GLU A 97 19.97 -1.37 -2.64
C GLU A 97 18.59 -0.93 -2.17
N GLU A 98 18.07 0.10 -2.80
CA GLU A 98 16.77 0.72 -2.48
C GLU A 98 15.81 0.69 -3.66
N LEU A 99 14.51 0.59 -3.34
CA LEU A 99 13.40 0.83 -4.27
C LEU A 99 13.11 2.34 -4.34
N ALA A 100 13.88 3.05 -5.14
CA ALA A 100 13.80 4.49 -5.46
C ALA A 100 12.66 5.28 -4.77
N ASP A 101 12.84 5.71 -3.52
CA ASP A 101 11.92 6.53 -2.71
C ASP A 101 10.46 6.00 -2.67
N SER A 102 10.29 4.69 -2.77
CA SER A 102 8.98 4.05 -2.80
C SER A 102 8.78 3.12 -1.61
N ARG A 103 7.52 2.94 -1.24
CA ARG A 103 7.07 2.02 -0.19
C ARG A 103 5.89 1.22 -0.66
N MET A 104 5.72 0.04 -0.12
CA MET A 104 4.56 -0.81 -0.39
C MET A 104 3.78 -1.08 0.90
N LEU A 105 2.45 -1.10 0.78
CA LEU A 105 1.56 -1.65 1.80
C LEU A 105 0.98 -2.93 1.24
N VAL A 106 1.26 -4.03 1.90
CA VAL A 106 0.84 -5.36 1.46
C VAL A 106 -0.11 -5.97 2.48
N GLY A 107 -1.28 -6.41 2.01
CA GLY A 107 -2.22 -7.22 2.77
C GLY A 107 -2.08 -8.68 2.38
N LEU A 108 -1.76 -9.55 3.34
CA LEU A 108 -1.59 -11.00 3.11
C LEU A 108 -2.07 -11.79 4.32
N ALA A 109 -2.90 -12.81 4.10
CA ALA A 109 -3.40 -13.70 5.15
C ALA A 109 -4.04 -12.96 6.35
N GLY A 110 -4.83 -11.92 6.10
CA GLY A 110 -5.51 -11.15 7.15
C GLY A 110 -4.63 -10.12 7.87
N ARG A 111 -3.38 -9.96 7.49
CA ARG A 111 -2.36 -9.12 8.14
C ARG A 111 -1.84 -8.05 7.18
N TRP A 112 -1.37 -6.94 7.74
CA TRP A 112 -0.76 -5.85 6.98
C TRP A 112 0.75 -5.83 7.16
N PHE A 113 1.46 -5.48 6.08
CA PHE A 113 2.92 -5.36 6.06
C PHE A 113 3.30 -4.10 5.28
N GLU A 114 4.08 -3.24 5.89
CA GLU A 114 4.78 -2.18 5.17
C GLU A 114 6.14 -2.72 4.72
N ILE A 115 6.46 -2.51 3.46
CA ILE A 115 7.79 -2.76 2.90
C ILE A 115 8.35 -1.41 2.51
N ASP A 116 9.42 -0.99 3.17
CA ASP A 116 10.05 0.31 2.93
C ASP A 116 10.99 0.30 1.71
N SER A 117 11.64 1.42 1.47
CA SER A 117 12.58 1.55 0.34
C SER A 117 13.78 0.62 0.43
N GLU A 118 14.21 0.25 1.62
CA GLU A 118 15.32 -0.67 1.87
C GLU A 118 14.89 -2.14 1.91
N TRP A 119 13.64 -2.44 1.51
CA TRP A 119 13.05 -3.77 1.50
C TRP A 119 12.80 -4.37 2.90
N GLN A 120 12.86 -3.54 3.94
CA GLN A 120 12.53 -3.97 5.29
C GLN A 120 11.03 -4.23 5.41
N ILE A 121 10.66 -5.36 6.01
CA ILE A 121 9.28 -5.73 6.29
C ILE A 121 8.95 -5.29 7.71
N VAL A 122 7.94 -4.44 7.85
CA VAL A 122 7.36 -4.03 9.14
C VAL A 122 5.93 -4.52 9.22
N GLU A 123 5.60 -5.26 10.26
CA GLU A 123 4.24 -5.70 10.54
C GLU A 123 3.64 -4.87 11.69
N PRO A 124 2.66 -3.98 11.43
CA PRO A 124 1.96 -3.26 12.48
C PRO A 124 1.07 -4.22 13.30
N ALA A 125 1.02 -4.01 14.60
CA ALA A 125 0.15 -4.78 15.50
C ALA A 125 -1.34 -4.42 15.36
N SER A 126 -1.67 -3.33 14.66
CA SER A 126 -3.05 -2.87 14.46
C SER A 126 -3.70 -3.55 13.25
N PRO A 127 -5.05 -3.70 13.23
CA PRO A 127 -5.76 -4.25 12.08
C PRO A 127 -5.82 -3.29 10.89
N TYR A 128 -5.09 -2.19 10.93
CA TYR A 128 -5.02 -1.18 9.89
C TYR A 128 -3.62 -0.60 9.79
N TRP A 129 -3.29 -0.09 8.60
CA TRP A 129 -2.08 0.68 8.36
C TRP A 129 -2.28 1.66 7.20
N ALA A 130 -1.37 2.61 7.08
CA ALA A 130 -1.36 3.54 5.96
C ALA A 130 0.08 3.89 5.58
N ILE A 131 0.29 4.27 4.30
CA ILE A 131 1.56 4.77 3.78
C ILE A 131 1.34 6.00 2.89
N GLY A 132 2.40 6.75 2.64
CA GLY A 132 2.39 7.96 1.81
C GLY A 132 2.30 9.25 2.63
N SER A 133 2.21 10.40 1.96
CA SER A 133 2.20 11.72 2.64
C SER A 133 0.97 11.92 3.54
N GLY A 134 -0.19 11.36 3.17
CA GLY A 134 -1.41 11.40 3.97
C GLY A 134 -1.47 10.37 5.12
N GLN A 135 -0.40 9.59 5.32
CA GLN A 135 -0.34 8.49 6.29
C GLN A 135 -0.79 8.88 7.70
N LEU A 136 -0.21 9.93 8.27
CA LEU A 136 -0.46 10.30 9.67
C LEU A 136 -1.91 10.72 9.89
N ILE A 137 -2.51 11.43 8.92
CA ILE A 137 -3.90 11.86 8.98
C ILE A 137 -4.83 10.64 8.89
N ALA A 138 -4.55 9.74 7.96
CA ALA A 138 -5.32 8.51 7.77
C ALA A 138 -5.25 7.59 9.01
N LEU A 139 -4.06 7.41 9.59
CA LEU A 139 -3.87 6.61 10.82
C LEU A 139 -4.60 7.22 12.01
N GLY A 140 -4.56 8.55 12.18
CA GLY A 140 -5.32 9.24 13.22
C GLY A 140 -6.83 9.02 13.07
N ALA A 141 -7.36 9.13 11.86
CA ALA A 141 -8.77 8.86 11.56
C ALA A 141 -9.14 7.39 11.83
N LEU A 142 -8.32 6.43 11.41
CA LEU A 142 -8.55 5.01 11.65
C LEU A 142 -8.51 4.68 13.15
N HIS A 143 -7.57 5.24 13.89
CA HIS A 143 -7.45 5.02 15.33
C HIS A 143 -8.68 5.53 16.06
N ALA A 144 -9.14 6.74 15.75
CA ALA A 144 -10.37 7.29 16.32
C ALA A 144 -11.60 6.41 16.02
N MET A 145 -11.73 5.95 14.78
CA MET A 145 -12.84 5.06 14.38
C MET A 145 -12.77 3.68 15.05
N ALA A 146 -11.58 3.13 15.22
CA ALA A 146 -11.41 1.84 15.89
C ALA A 146 -11.76 1.90 17.37
N SER A 147 -11.47 3.04 18.02
CA SER A 147 -11.62 3.23 19.47
C SER A 147 -13.04 3.67 19.88
N TRP A 148 -13.78 4.37 19.01
CA TRP A 148 -14.95 5.16 19.44
C TRP A 148 -16.21 4.94 18.60
N MET A 149 -16.14 4.22 17.49
CA MET A 149 -17.26 4.05 16.58
C MET A 149 -17.77 2.60 16.53
N ALA A 150 -19.08 2.47 16.30
CA ALA A 150 -19.70 1.17 16.05
C ALA A 150 -19.02 0.42 14.88
N PRO A 151 -19.05 -0.92 14.89
CA PRO A 151 -18.53 -1.72 13.81
C PRO A 151 -19.11 -1.27 12.46
N ARG A 152 -18.25 -0.95 11.52
CA ARG A 152 -18.62 -0.63 10.13
C ARG A 152 -17.79 -1.49 9.19
N HIS A 153 -18.34 -1.75 8.03
CA HIS A 153 -17.63 -2.46 6.97
C HIS A 153 -16.23 -1.84 6.73
N PRO A 154 -15.18 -2.64 6.57
CA PRO A 154 -13.80 -2.17 6.36
C PRO A 154 -13.69 -1.06 5.32
N ARG A 155 -14.36 -1.17 4.20
CA ARG A 155 -14.37 -0.17 3.13
C ARG A 155 -14.85 1.21 3.60
N ALA A 156 -15.86 1.27 4.46
CA ALA A 156 -16.35 2.55 5.01
C ALA A 156 -15.28 3.24 5.87
N LYS A 157 -14.51 2.48 6.65
CA LYS A 157 -13.41 3.01 7.46
C LYS A 157 -12.25 3.50 6.60
N VAL A 158 -11.84 2.72 5.60
CA VAL A 158 -10.81 3.12 4.62
C VAL A 158 -11.24 4.38 3.87
N THR A 159 -12.50 4.45 3.42
CA THR A 159 -13.05 5.63 2.74
C THR A 159 -12.98 6.88 3.63
N ALA A 160 -13.41 6.77 4.90
CA ALA A 160 -13.37 7.90 5.83
C ALA A 160 -11.95 8.38 6.12
N ALA A 161 -10.99 7.45 6.24
CA ALA A 161 -9.58 7.79 6.43
C ALA A 161 -8.97 8.50 5.21
N LEU A 162 -9.32 8.04 3.99
CA LEU A 162 -8.90 8.70 2.75
C LEU A 162 -9.53 10.09 2.60
N HIS A 163 -10.80 10.28 2.98
CA HIS A 163 -11.42 11.60 3.02
C HIS A 163 -10.74 12.53 4.02
N ALA A 164 -10.39 12.03 5.21
CA ALA A 164 -9.64 12.82 6.18
C ALA A 164 -8.27 13.25 5.62
N ALA A 165 -7.55 12.32 4.99
CA ALA A 165 -6.28 12.64 4.34
C ALA A 165 -6.46 13.67 3.22
N ALA A 166 -7.48 13.53 2.37
CA ALA A 166 -7.76 14.45 1.27
C ALA A 166 -8.15 15.87 1.73
N MET A 167 -8.66 16.01 2.95
CA MET A 167 -9.00 17.32 3.52
C MET A 167 -7.76 18.12 3.90
N TYR A 168 -6.70 17.48 4.38
CA TYR A 168 -5.55 18.15 4.98
C TYR A 168 -4.22 17.93 4.24
N ASP A 169 -4.13 16.93 3.36
CA ASP A 169 -2.96 16.72 2.49
C ASP A 169 -3.28 17.22 1.06
N PRO A 170 -2.61 18.28 0.59
CA PRO A 170 -2.87 18.84 -0.75
C PRO A 170 -2.57 17.86 -1.89
N GLY A 171 -1.82 16.81 -1.64
CA GLY A 171 -1.46 15.81 -2.64
C GLY A 171 -2.34 14.55 -2.62
N VAL A 172 -3.40 14.53 -1.82
CA VAL A 172 -4.37 13.44 -1.75
C VAL A 172 -5.69 13.90 -2.34
N ARG A 173 -6.22 13.18 -3.34
CA ARG A 173 -7.46 13.56 -4.05
C ARG A 173 -8.31 12.35 -4.40
N ALA A 174 -9.62 12.55 -4.33
CA ALA A 174 -10.61 11.67 -4.94
C ALA A 174 -10.53 11.75 -6.49
N PRO A 175 -11.03 10.74 -7.23
CA PRO A 175 -11.74 9.55 -6.73
C PRO A 175 -10.81 8.59 -5.96
N PHE A 176 -11.39 7.78 -5.07
CA PHE A 176 -10.63 6.76 -4.36
C PHE A 176 -10.85 5.39 -5.01
N GLU A 177 -9.78 4.62 -5.08
CA GLU A 177 -9.82 3.22 -5.53
C GLU A 177 -9.76 2.26 -4.37
N PHE A 178 -10.28 1.07 -4.61
CA PHE A 178 -10.30 0.01 -3.61
C PHE A 178 -10.05 -1.35 -4.27
N VAL A 179 -9.32 -2.18 -3.57
CA VAL A 179 -9.25 -3.61 -3.79
C VAL A 179 -9.58 -4.33 -2.49
N GLU A 180 -10.32 -5.43 -2.60
CA GLU A 180 -10.85 -6.15 -1.45
C GLU A 180 -10.60 -7.65 -1.60
N ARG A 181 -10.44 -8.32 -0.46
CA ARG A 181 -10.26 -9.77 -0.42
C ARG A 181 -10.82 -10.33 0.88
N PRO A 182 -11.52 -11.47 0.85
CA PRO A 182 -11.80 -12.23 2.06
C PRO A 182 -10.50 -12.72 2.71
N VAL A 183 -10.51 -12.78 4.04
CA VAL A 183 -9.44 -13.44 4.80
C VAL A 183 -9.65 -14.95 4.67
N PRO A 184 -8.60 -15.73 4.30
CA PRO A 184 -8.71 -17.18 4.17
C PRO A 184 -9.08 -17.86 5.47
#